data_57a28eb0ab49341cb79a161e4edea5a9
#
_entry.id   57a28eb0ab49341cb79a161e4edea5a9
#
_cell.length_a   1.000
_cell.length_b   1.000
_cell.length_c   1.000
_cell.angle_alpha   90.00
_cell.angle_beta   90.00
_cell.angle_gamma   90.00
#
_symmetry.space_group_name_H-M   'P 1'
#
loop_
_entity.id
_entity.type
_entity.pdbx_description
1 polymer ?
#
loop_
_entity_poly.entity_id
_entity_poly.type
_entity_poly.pdbx_seq_one_letter_code
_entity_poly.pdbx_strand_id
1 'polypeptide(L)'
;NYCMENISHNVVVPPEEETSIFLGGNFDQNTYSKNLKLSLSQALAMNTKIPDWIKFMPGMSGKKYRYLINNLISLTKDPRYLEIGSWTGSTVCSALYGNTAKAVCIDNWLKFPEEEQVRKFFNTDDQKKTFEINTKKVITEKINFQFIESDFRKVNYKQLGKFNIYCYDALHDSKSQYDGIT
;
A
#
# COMPACT_ATOMS: atom_id res chain seq x y z
N ASN A 1 44.06 11.54 4.30
CA ASN A 1 43.67 11.56 2.89
C ASN A 1 43.24 10.16 2.49
N TYR A 2 41.95 9.84 2.64
CA TYR A 2 41.33 8.67 2.04
C TYR A 2 40.53 9.15 0.83
N CYS A 3 40.99 8.79 -0.37
CA CYS A 3 40.28 8.93 -1.60
C CYS A 3 39.01 8.03 -1.54
N MET A 4 37.84 8.62 -1.54
CA MET A 4 36.62 7.90 -1.85
C MET A 4 36.60 7.67 -3.38
N GLU A 5 36.88 6.45 -3.80
CA GLU A 5 36.61 6.02 -5.18
C GLU A 5 35.11 6.01 -5.41
N ASN A 6 34.68 6.83 -6.35
CA ASN A 6 33.32 6.83 -6.90
C ASN A 6 33.04 5.48 -7.60
N ILE A 7 32.42 4.56 -6.92
CA ILE A 7 31.80 3.39 -7.56
C ILE A 7 30.49 3.86 -8.16
N SER A 8 30.53 4.34 -9.38
CA SER A 8 29.33 4.50 -10.20
C SER A 8 28.83 3.10 -10.61
N HIS A 9 27.97 2.51 -9.78
CA HIS A 9 27.18 1.38 -10.25
C HIS A 9 26.22 1.92 -11.29
N ASN A 10 26.51 1.72 -12.55
CA ASN A 10 25.53 1.81 -13.64
C ASN A 10 24.47 0.74 -13.38
N VAL A 11 23.46 1.09 -12.59
CA VAL A 11 22.23 0.31 -12.52
C VAL A 11 21.59 0.45 -13.89
N VAL A 12 21.76 -0.55 -14.73
CA VAL A 12 20.98 -0.68 -15.96
C VAL A 12 19.54 -0.90 -15.50
N VAL A 13 18.77 0.19 -15.44
CA VAL A 13 17.32 0.10 -15.27
C VAL A 13 16.81 -0.54 -16.56
N PRO A 14 16.21 -1.75 -16.51
CA PRO A 14 15.60 -2.31 -17.71
C PRO A 14 14.60 -1.29 -18.26
N PRO A 15 14.44 -1.21 -19.61
CA PRO A 15 13.46 -0.33 -20.21
C PRO A 15 12.12 -0.63 -19.56
N GLU A 16 11.40 0.43 -19.14
CA GLU A 16 10.06 0.28 -18.54
C GLU A 16 9.21 -0.47 -19.57
N GLU A 17 8.91 -1.76 -19.30
CA GLU A 17 7.97 -2.51 -20.12
C GLU A 17 6.64 -1.73 -20.08
N GLU A 18 6.09 -1.46 -21.24
CA GLU A 18 4.79 -0.81 -21.34
C GLU A 18 3.77 -1.66 -20.58
N THR A 19 3.22 -1.10 -19.49
CA THR A 19 2.22 -1.81 -18.72
C THR A 19 0.92 -1.84 -19.53
N SER A 20 0.56 -2.99 -20.06
CA SER A 20 -0.71 -3.20 -20.73
C SER A 20 -1.79 -3.57 -19.71
N ILE A 21 -2.93 -2.88 -19.74
CA ILE A 21 -4.05 -3.14 -18.86
C ILE A 21 -5.23 -3.62 -19.69
N PHE A 22 -5.68 -4.84 -19.40
CA PHE A 22 -6.87 -5.43 -20.01
C PHE A 22 -8.03 -5.36 -19.02
N LEU A 23 -9.09 -4.66 -19.39
CA LEU A 23 -10.32 -4.57 -18.62
C LEU A 23 -11.39 -5.44 -19.29
N GLY A 24 -11.79 -6.54 -18.63
CA GLY A 24 -12.87 -7.40 -19.07
C GLY A 24 -14.17 -7.12 -18.31
N GLY A 25 -15.32 -7.35 -18.94
CA GLY A 25 -16.65 -7.18 -18.32
C GLY A 25 -17.26 -5.79 -18.48
N ASN A 26 -18.36 -5.53 -17.75
CA ASN A 26 -19.18 -4.31 -17.89
C ASN A 26 -18.65 -3.16 -17.02
N PHE A 27 -17.41 -2.74 -17.22
CA PHE A 27 -16.74 -1.71 -16.41
C PHE A 27 -17.42 -0.34 -16.43
N ASP A 28 -18.17 -0.04 -17.47
CA ASP A 28 -18.82 1.27 -17.62
C ASP A 28 -20.18 1.36 -16.92
N GLN A 29 -20.66 0.27 -16.31
CA GLN A 29 -22.00 0.22 -15.71
C GLN A 29 -22.05 0.56 -14.23
N ASN A 30 -20.93 0.56 -13.51
CA ASN A 30 -20.94 0.95 -12.12
C ASN A 30 -19.82 1.95 -11.75
N THR A 31 -20.10 2.74 -10.72
CA THR A 31 -19.21 3.81 -10.27
C THR A 31 -17.84 3.30 -9.80
N TYR A 32 -17.78 2.13 -9.15
CA TYR A 32 -16.51 1.57 -8.66
C TYR A 32 -15.58 1.19 -9.81
N SER A 33 -16.10 0.55 -10.84
CA SER A 33 -15.33 0.18 -12.02
C SER A 33 -14.82 1.42 -12.77
N LYS A 34 -15.65 2.45 -12.89
CA LYS A 34 -15.24 3.73 -13.48
C LYS A 34 -14.12 4.40 -12.67
N ASN A 35 -14.24 4.42 -11.35
CA ASN A 35 -13.24 4.98 -10.46
C ASN A 35 -11.94 4.19 -10.54
N LEU A 36 -11.99 2.87 -10.59
CA LEU A 36 -10.80 2.02 -10.75
C LEU A 36 -10.09 2.31 -12.08
N LYS A 37 -10.84 2.35 -13.20
CA LYS A 37 -10.30 2.68 -14.52
C LYS A 37 -9.63 4.06 -14.55
N LEU A 38 -10.28 5.06 -13.97
CA LEU A 38 -9.74 6.42 -13.88
C LEU A 38 -8.47 6.46 -12.99
N SER A 39 -8.50 5.78 -11.84
CA SER A 39 -7.35 5.69 -10.93
C SER A 39 -6.14 5.05 -11.61
N LEU A 40 -6.36 3.99 -12.38
CA LEU A 40 -5.32 3.31 -13.17
C LEU A 40 -4.73 4.26 -14.22
N SER A 41 -5.59 4.94 -15.00
CA SER A 41 -5.14 5.88 -16.03
C SER A 41 -4.31 7.03 -15.43
N GLN A 42 -4.74 7.58 -14.29
CA GLN A 42 -4.01 8.61 -13.58
C GLN A 42 -2.66 8.11 -13.05
N ALA A 43 -2.63 6.88 -12.48
CA ALA A 43 -1.40 6.30 -11.97
C ALA A 43 -0.37 6.02 -13.07
N LEU A 44 -0.81 5.54 -14.23
CA LEU A 44 0.06 5.34 -15.40
C LEU A 44 0.60 6.66 -15.95
N ALA A 45 -0.22 7.72 -15.94
CA ALA A 45 0.20 9.06 -16.30
C ALA A 45 1.04 9.76 -15.21
N MET A 46 1.43 9.05 -14.15
CA MET A 46 2.18 9.59 -13.00
C MET A 46 1.47 10.76 -12.29
N ASN A 47 0.15 10.87 -12.47
CA ASN A 47 -0.66 11.91 -11.86
C ASN A 47 -1.04 11.52 -10.43
N THR A 48 -0.51 12.24 -9.46
CA THR A 48 -0.67 11.94 -8.03
C THR A 48 -0.43 13.17 -7.18
N LYS A 49 -1.04 13.19 -5.97
CA LYS A 49 -0.74 14.16 -4.92
C LYS A 49 0.26 13.67 -3.87
N ILE A 50 0.75 12.43 -4.02
CA ILE A 50 1.70 11.82 -3.09
C ILE A 50 3.05 12.53 -3.20
N PRO A 51 3.62 13.05 -2.08
CA PRO A 51 4.93 13.68 -2.08
C PRO A 51 6.06 12.65 -2.20
N ASP A 52 7.24 13.11 -2.56
CA ASP A 52 8.41 12.25 -2.78
C ASP A 52 8.77 11.40 -1.56
N TRP A 53 8.62 11.91 -0.34
CA TRP A 53 8.93 11.14 0.86
C TRP A 53 8.03 9.90 1.05
N ILE A 54 6.77 9.92 0.58
CA ILE A 54 5.89 8.73 0.53
C ILE A 54 6.23 7.88 -0.69
N LYS A 55 6.47 8.51 -1.82
CA LYS A 55 6.83 7.82 -3.07
C LYS A 55 8.08 6.94 -2.93
N PHE A 56 9.06 7.38 -2.13
CA PHE A 56 10.31 6.67 -1.88
C PHE A 56 10.39 6.04 -0.48
N MET A 57 9.29 6.00 0.26
CA MET A 57 9.22 5.33 1.55
C MET A 57 9.61 3.85 1.42
N PRO A 58 10.40 3.30 2.36
CA PRO A 58 10.70 1.89 2.40
C PRO A 58 9.43 1.03 2.32
N GLY A 59 9.41 0.08 1.39
CA GLY A 59 8.26 -0.78 1.14
C GLY A 59 8.35 -1.47 -0.22
N MET A 60 7.70 -2.60 -0.36
CA MET A 60 7.77 -3.44 -1.56
C MET A 60 6.79 -3.00 -2.66
N SER A 61 5.86 -2.10 -2.38
CA SER A 61 4.92 -1.58 -3.36
C SER A 61 5.60 -0.61 -4.34
N GLY A 62 5.38 -0.81 -5.64
CA GLY A 62 5.89 0.06 -6.69
C GLY A 62 5.21 1.44 -6.73
N LYS A 63 5.87 2.44 -7.33
CA LYS A 63 5.37 3.83 -7.40
C LYS A 63 3.99 3.93 -8.04
N LYS A 64 3.76 3.26 -9.18
CA LYS A 64 2.47 3.28 -9.89
C LYS A 64 1.35 2.69 -9.03
N TYR A 65 1.64 1.65 -8.24
CA TYR A 65 0.67 1.09 -7.30
C TYR A 65 0.32 2.08 -6.17
N ARG A 66 1.31 2.78 -5.62
CA ARG A 66 1.09 3.82 -4.60
C ARG A 66 0.19 4.95 -5.14
N TYR A 67 0.37 5.34 -6.39
CA TYR A 67 -0.47 6.34 -7.06
C TYR A 67 -1.88 5.81 -7.28
N LEU A 68 -2.00 4.55 -7.74
CA LEU A 68 -3.28 3.89 -7.94
C LEU A 68 -4.13 3.90 -6.66
N ILE A 69 -3.57 3.42 -5.56
CA ILE A 69 -4.34 3.30 -4.30
C ILE A 69 -4.73 4.68 -3.76
N ASN A 70 -3.86 5.69 -3.85
CA ASN A 70 -4.19 7.06 -3.44
C ASN A 70 -5.33 7.64 -4.27
N ASN A 71 -5.25 7.51 -5.59
CA ASN A 71 -6.26 8.00 -6.51
C ASN A 71 -7.60 7.27 -6.32
N LEU A 72 -7.57 5.95 -6.08
CA LEU A 72 -8.75 5.15 -5.84
C LEU A 72 -9.50 5.60 -4.57
N ILE A 73 -8.78 5.81 -3.47
CA ILE A 73 -9.36 6.38 -2.24
C ILE A 73 -9.97 7.75 -2.53
N SER A 74 -9.25 8.62 -3.25
CA SER A 74 -9.70 9.98 -3.59
C SER A 74 -10.98 10.02 -4.41
N LEU A 75 -11.17 9.06 -5.30
CA LEU A 75 -12.33 8.99 -6.22
C LEU A 75 -13.51 8.21 -5.64
N THR A 76 -13.31 7.46 -4.57
CA THR A 76 -14.35 6.65 -3.96
C THR A 76 -15.18 7.51 -3.01
N LYS A 77 -16.52 7.45 -3.16
CA LYS A 77 -17.44 8.08 -2.20
C LYS A 77 -17.41 7.33 -0.87
N ASP A 78 -17.27 8.05 0.23
CA ASP A 78 -17.21 7.49 1.59
C ASP A 78 -16.22 6.32 1.69
N PRO A 79 -14.93 6.53 1.40
CA PRO A 79 -13.97 5.45 1.32
C PRO A 79 -13.75 4.80 2.68
N ARG A 80 -13.91 3.48 2.71
CA ARG A 80 -13.65 2.60 3.84
C ARG A 80 -12.62 1.57 3.42
N TYR A 81 -11.41 1.80 3.84
CA TYR A 81 -10.23 1.06 3.45
C TYR A 81 -9.85 0.02 4.50
N LEU A 82 -9.65 -1.22 4.06
CA LEU A 82 -9.09 -2.30 4.86
C LEU A 82 -7.77 -2.76 4.24
N GLU A 83 -6.73 -2.82 5.05
CA GLU A 83 -5.42 -3.36 4.66
C GLU A 83 -5.02 -4.51 5.59
N ILE A 84 -4.63 -5.63 5.00
CA ILE A 84 -4.04 -6.77 5.71
C ILE A 84 -2.59 -6.92 5.24
N GLY A 85 -1.65 -6.86 6.20
CA GLY A 85 -0.23 -6.81 5.91
C GLY A 85 0.24 -5.39 5.63
N SER A 86 0.52 -4.63 6.67
CA SER A 86 0.89 -3.21 6.53
C SER A 86 2.39 -2.96 6.59
N TRP A 87 3.14 -3.91 7.14
CA TRP A 87 4.60 -3.82 7.30
C TRP A 87 5.04 -2.45 7.85
N THR A 88 5.83 -1.65 7.10
CA THR A 88 6.27 -0.30 7.50
C THR A 88 5.28 0.81 7.15
N GLY A 89 4.13 0.48 6.55
CA GLY A 89 3.04 1.40 6.25
C GLY A 89 3.16 2.14 4.92
N SER A 90 4.00 1.69 3.98
CA SER A 90 4.16 2.39 2.69
C SER A 90 2.86 2.45 1.88
N THR A 91 2.08 1.39 1.88
CA THR A 91 0.81 1.30 1.13
C THR A 91 -0.28 2.12 1.80
N VAL A 92 -0.52 1.96 3.10
CA VAL A 92 -1.51 2.75 3.83
C VAL A 92 -1.19 4.24 3.84
N CYS A 93 0.07 4.64 4.00
CA CYS A 93 0.47 6.05 3.91
C CYS A 93 0.19 6.63 2.53
N SER A 94 0.45 5.84 1.49
CA SER A 94 0.08 6.23 0.12
C SER A 94 -1.43 6.38 -0.03
N ALA A 95 -2.21 5.40 0.43
CA ALA A 95 -3.67 5.41 0.35
C ALA A 95 -4.27 6.65 1.04
N LEU A 96 -3.80 6.99 2.24
CA LEU A 96 -4.43 7.98 3.10
C LEU A 96 -3.94 9.41 2.88
N TYR A 97 -2.74 9.62 2.31
CA TYR A 97 -2.20 10.96 2.17
C TYR A 97 -3.12 11.91 1.41
N GLY A 98 -3.52 13.00 2.09
CA GLY A 98 -4.38 14.05 1.54
C GLY A 98 -5.81 13.58 1.20
N ASN A 99 -6.25 12.44 1.72
CA ASN A 99 -7.59 11.90 1.57
C ASN A 99 -8.43 12.07 2.84
N THR A 100 -9.72 11.83 2.72
CA THR A 100 -10.66 11.62 3.83
C THR A 100 -11.12 10.19 3.75
N ALA A 101 -10.94 9.40 4.82
CA ALA A 101 -11.31 7.99 4.82
C ALA A 101 -11.54 7.43 6.23
N LYS A 102 -12.32 6.34 6.31
CA LYS A 102 -12.18 5.37 7.40
C LYS A 102 -11.18 4.31 6.96
N ALA A 103 -10.17 4.02 7.78
CA ALA A 103 -9.17 3.04 7.46
C ALA A 103 -8.90 2.11 8.64
N VAL A 104 -8.79 0.82 8.34
CA VAL A 104 -8.36 -0.22 9.28
C VAL A 104 -7.17 -0.94 8.69
N CYS A 105 -6.08 -1.04 9.45
CA CYS A 105 -4.91 -1.81 9.11
C CYS A 105 -4.72 -2.95 10.10
N ILE A 106 -4.36 -4.13 9.59
CA ILE A 106 -4.14 -5.34 10.40
C ILE A 106 -2.77 -5.89 10.06
N ASP A 107 -1.93 -6.08 11.09
CA ASP A 107 -0.64 -6.73 10.98
C ASP A 107 -0.27 -7.39 12.30
N ASN A 108 0.53 -8.43 12.28
CA ASN A 108 1.04 -9.10 13.47
C ASN A 108 2.56 -9.02 13.58
N TRP A 109 3.21 -8.35 12.63
CA TRP A 109 4.67 -8.18 12.50
C TRP A 109 5.47 -9.47 12.65
N LEU A 110 4.91 -10.61 12.20
CA LEU A 110 5.69 -11.84 12.09
C LEU A 110 6.86 -11.61 11.13
N LYS A 111 8.04 -11.97 11.60
CA LYS A 111 9.27 -11.87 10.79
C LYS A 111 9.49 -13.21 10.08
N PHE A 112 9.47 -13.17 8.77
CA PHE A 112 9.79 -14.34 7.95
C PHE A 112 11.27 -14.30 7.56
N PRO A 113 11.98 -15.45 7.57
CA PRO A 113 13.39 -15.52 7.18
C PRO A 113 13.65 -14.94 5.79
N GLU A 114 12.73 -15.18 4.86
CA GLU A 114 12.80 -14.72 3.47
C GLU A 114 12.85 -13.19 3.34
N GLU A 115 12.28 -12.48 4.31
CA GLU A 115 12.27 -11.02 4.34
C GLU A 115 13.52 -10.40 4.99
N GLU A 116 14.43 -11.20 5.53
CA GLU A 116 15.60 -10.69 6.27
C GLU A 116 16.46 -9.75 5.40
N GLN A 117 16.68 -10.11 4.14
CA GLN A 117 17.46 -9.28 3.22
C GLN A 117 16.74 -7.95 2.93
N VAL A 118 15.42 -7.98 2.77
CA VAL A 118 14.59 -6.79 2.52
C VAL A 118 14.60 -5.87 3.76
N ARG A 119 14.47 -6.43 4.96
CA ARG A 119 14.57 -5.66 6.21
C ARG A 119 15.92 -4.99 6.36
N LYS A 120 17.02 -5.71 6.08
CA LYS A 120 18.38 -5.17 6.11
C LYS A 120 18.57 -4.06 5.08
N PHE A 121 18.09 -4.29 3.85
CA PHE A 121 18.19 -3.30 2.77
C PHE A 121 17.50 -1.97 3.13
N PHE A 122 16.32 -2.03 3.73
CA PHE A 122 15.57 -0.85 4.12
C PHE A 122 15.87 -0.35 5.55
N ASN A 123 16.77 -1.00 6.29
CA ASN A 123 17.05 -0.70 7.68
C ASN A 123 15.78 -0.64 8.56
N THR A 124 14.95 -1.67 8.46
CA THR A 124 13.62 -1.76 9.09
C THR A 124 13.55 -2.86 10.14
N ASP A 125 14.47 -2.85 11.10
CA ASP A 125 14.55 -3.86 12.16
C ASP A 125 13.32 -3.84 13.08
N ASP A 126 12.76 -2.66 13.33
CA ASP A 126 11.52 -2.44 14.08
C ASP A 126 10.42 -1.95 13.13
N GLN A 127 9.75 -2.89 12.49
CA GLN A 127 8.70 -2.63 11.51
C GLN A 127 7.51 -1.90 12.14
N LYS A 128 7.08 -2.30 13.33
CA LYS A 128 5.97 -1.68 14.06
C LYS A 128 6.25 -0.22 14.36
N LYS A 129 7.40 0.06 14.96
CA LYS A 129 7.80 1.44 15.27
C LYS A 129 7.90 2.30 14.00
N THR A 130 8.43 1.74 12.92
CA THR A 130 8.51 2.41 11.62
C THR A 130 7.11 2.72 11.07
N PHE A 131 6.19 1.76 11.14
CA PHE A 131 4.79 1.94 10.78
C PHE A 131 4.13 3.07 11.58
N GLU A 132 4.28 3.07 12.90
CA GLU A 132 3.71 4.11 13.77
C GLU A 132 4.24 5.51 13.44
N ILE A 133 5.56 5.63 13.19
CA ILE A 133 6.18 6.90 12.79
C ILE A 133 5.64 7.38 11.43
N ASN A 134 5.51 6.47 10.48
CA ASN A 134 5.07 6.80 9.12
C ASN A 134 3.60 7.19 9.09
N THR A 135 2.74 6.40 9.69
CA THR A 135 1.28 6.65 9.72
C THR A 135 0.95 7.94 10.48
N LYS A 136 1.67 8.24 11.57
CA LYS A 136 1.49 9.49 12.32
C LYS A 136 1.70 10.75 11.47
N LYS A 137 2.54 10.69 10.42
CA LYS A 137 2.77 11.82 9.52
C LYS A 137 1.62 12.06 8.53
N VAL A 138 0.78 11.05 8.32
CA VAL A 138 -0.28 11.05 7.30
C VAL A 138 -1.67 11.19 7.91
N ILE A 139 -1.87 10.62 9.10
CA ILE A 139 -3.17 10.66 9.79
C ILE A 139 -3.47 12.10 10.23
N THR A 140 -4.63 12.59 9.79
CA THR A 140 -5.19 13.90 10.15
C THR A 140 -6.60 13.70 10.73
N GLU A 141 -7.24 14.78 11.17
CA GLU A 141 -8.63 14.76 11.64
C GLU A 141 -9.65 14.26 10.59
N LYS A 142 -9.26 14.25 9.31
CA LYS A 142 -10.08 13.73 8.20
C LYS A 142 -10.05 12.21 8.08
N ILE A 143 -9.19 11.53 8.85
CA ILE A 143 -8.97 10.10 8.76
C ILE A 143 -9.40 9.43 10.07
N ASN A 144 -10.46 8.63 10.00
CA ASN A 144 -10.80 7.72 11.08
C ASN A 144 -9.96 6.46 10.96
N PHE A 145 -8.83 6.41 11.67
CA PHE A 145 -7.83 5.37 11.57
C PHE A 145 -7.86 4.42 12.76
N GLN A 146 -7.85 3.12 12.48
CA GLN A 146 -7.68 2.05 13.47
C GLN A 146 -6.56 1.11 13.03
N PHE A 147 -5.68 0.77 13.95
CA PHE A 147 -4.72 -0.31 13.77
C PHE A 147 -5.06 -1.47 14.69
N ILE A 148 -4.97 -2.69 14.18
CA ILE A 148 -5.21 -3.94 14.91
C ILE A 148 -3.97 -4.82 14.80
N GLU A 149 -3.27 -4.99 15.92
CA GLU A 149 -2.15 -5.91 16.01
C GLU A 149 -2.68 -7.33 16.26
N SER A 150 -2.82 -8.09 15.19
CA SER A 150 -3.37 -9.46 15.25
C SER A 150 -3.06 -10.25 13.99
N ASP A 151 -3.08 -11.57 14.11
CA ASP A 151 -3.29 -12.43 12.95
C ASP A 151 -4.66 -12.10 12.36
N PHE A 152 -4.70 -11.77 11.07
CA PHE A 152 -5.92 -11.37 10.38
C PHE A 152 -7.04 -12.43 10.47
N ARG A 153 -6.70 -13.72 10.57
CA ARG A 153 -7.66 -14.82 10.74
C ARG A 153 -8.40 -14.79 12.08
N LYS A 154 -7.86 -14.09 13.08
CA LYS A 154 -8.43 -13.99 14.44
C LYS A 154 -9.24 -12.71 14.65
N VAL A 155 -9.28 -11.82 13.66
CA VAL A 155 -9.99 -10.56 13.76
C VAL A 155 -11.50 -10.76 13.62
N ASN A 156 -12.27 -10.10 14.48
CA ASN A 156 -13.72 -10.08 14.36
C ASN A 156 -14.17 -8.98 13.38
N TYR A 157 -14.18 -9.28 12.10
CA TYR A 157 -14.55 -8.35 11.04
C TYR A 157 -15.98 -7.80 11.14
N LYS A 158 -16.91 -8.53 11.78
CA LYS A 158 -18.30 -8.07 11.98
C LYS A 158 -18.37 -6.78 12.80
N GLN A 159 -17.42 -6.56 13.71
CA GLN A 159 -17.34 -5.36 14.53
C GLN A 159 -16.71 -4.17 13.80
N LEU A 160 -15.98 -4.40 12.72
CA LEU A 160 -15.31 -3.35 11.95
C LEU A 160 -16.25 -2.65 10.94
N GLY A 161 -17.36 -3.30 10.63
CA GLY A 161 -18.32 -2.84 9.63
C GLY A 161 -17.93 -3.25 8.21
N LYS A 162 -18.47 -2.54 7.23
CA LYS A 162 -18.25 -2.86 5.80
C LYS A 162 -17.16 -1.97 5.22
N PHE A 163 -16.37 -2.53 4.33
CA PHE A 163 -15.34 -1.84 3.54
C PHE A 163 -15.70 -1.84 2.07
N ASN A 164 -15.25 -0.83 1.33
CA ASN A 164 -15.46 -0.72 -0.11
C ASN A 164 -14.14 -0.68 -0.89
N ILE A 165 -13.01 -0.65 -0.18
CA ILE A 165 -11.67 -0.82 -0.75
C ILE A 165 -10.92 -1.79 0.17
N TYR A 166 -10.39 -2.86 -0.42
CA TYR A 166 -9.65 -3.90 0.28
C TYR A 166 -8.28 -4.11 -0.36
N CYS A 167 -7.26 -4.16 0.47
CA CYS A 167 -5.89 -4.47 0.09
C CYS A 167 -5.41 -5.65 0.94
N TYR A 168 -4.99 -6.74 0.29
CA TYR A 168 -4.31 -7.84 0.92
C TYR A 168 -2.86 -7.86 0.44
N ASP A 169 -1.93 -7.63 1.33
CA ASP A 169 -0.48 -7.58 1.09
C ASP A 169 0.28 -8.28 2.23
N ALA A 170 -0.30 -9.40 2.72
CA ALA A 170 0.31 -10.25 3.72
C ALA A 170 1.03 -11.44 3.06
N LEU A 171 0.97 -12.64 3.65
CA LEU A 171 1.58 -13.84 3.09
C LEU A 171 1.01 -14.20 1.71
N HIS A 172 1.90 -14.51 0.76
CA HIS A 172 1.55 -14.80 -0.63
C HIS A 172 1.37 -16.30 -0.93
N ASP A 173 1.36 -17.18 0.09
CA ASP A 173 1.00 -18.59 -0.11
C ASP A 173 -0.51 -18.73 -0.42
N SER A 174 -0.86 -19.77 -1.16
CA SER A 174 -2.23 -20.01 -1.63
C SER A 174 -3.26 -20.07 -0.50
N LYS A 175 -2.90 -20.65 0.66
CA LYS A 175 -3.80 -20.76 1.81
C LYS A 175 -4.06 -19.39 2.42
N SER A 176 -3.02 -18.61 2.64
CA SER A 176 -3.15 -17.27 3.24
C SER A 176 -3.92 -16.32 2.35
N GLN A 177 -3.72 -16.37 1.04
CA GLN A 177 -4.49 -15.60 0.08
C GLN A 177 -5.97 -16.01 0.07
N TYR A 178 -6.26 -17.32 0.13
CA TYR A 178 -7.63 -17.81 0.23
C TYR A 178 -8.30 -17.35 1.52
N ASP A 179 -7.63 -17.52 2.68
CA ASP A 179 -8.13 -17.08 3.98
C ASP A 179 -8.36 -15.55 4.04
N GLY A 180 -7.61 -14.77 3.26
CA GLY A 180 -7.75 -13.31 3.18
C GLY A 180 -8.96 -12.85 2.35
N ILE A 181 -9.51 -13.71 1.49
CA ILE A 181 -10.65 -13.38 0.62
C ILE A 181 -11.98 -13.94 1.19
N THR A 182 -11.94 -14.98 1.98
CA THR A 182 -13.11 -15.68 2.55
C THR A 182 -13.41 -15.25 3.96
#